data_cdf69459df1a6788d94dd936dd176567
#
_entry.id   cdf69459df1a6788d94dd936dd176567
#
_cell.length_a   1.000
_cell.length_b   1.000
_cell.length_c   1.000
_cell.angle_alpha   90.00
_cell.angle_beta   90.00
_cell.angle_gamma   90.00
#
_symmetry.space_group_name_H-M   'P 1'
#
loop_
_entity.id
_entity.type
_entity.pdbx_description
1 polymer ?
#
loop_
_entity_poly.entity_id
_entity_poly.type
_entity_poly.pdbx_seq_one_letter_code
_entity_poly.pdbx_strand_id
1 'polypeptide(L)'
;MRSEPFFQLSWPSRQEGFRHNSRMHVKSMNRIDINSLRKFAEEYVASEPARMGIEGFWQTPLLVSALIDERFDILPQIAFDEHLHPHELLPTAKSVVVFFIPFKRELVKENKKGDRPCRNWGLAYVQTNDLINRLSQAIEEFFAGKGFKSGLTPATHNFDEDILMARWSHKHLAHLANLGRFGTHHMLITPVGCTGRLGSLVTEADLGDNPLIETDEACLLKAGKKCGKCIQACPVDALSETGFERQKCWNRLNENRDILGYFSDLPKNTHACGKCAALMPCSFLNPVAKLSGLK
;
A
#
# COMPACT_ATOMS: atom_id res chain seq x y z
N MET A 1 12.08 -19.87 17.49
CA MET A 1 11.85 -18.73 16.58
C MET A 1 12.32 -19.14 15.20
N ARG A 2 11.42 -19.37 14.27
CA ARG A 2 11.80 -19.78 12.91
C ARG A 2 11.96 -18.52 12.07
N SER A 3 13.17 -18.27 11.55
CA SER A 3 13.43 -17.33 10.49
C SER A 3 12.73 -17.88 9.23
N GLU A 4 11.66 -17.23 8.79
CA GLU A 4 11.01 -17.61 7.54
C GLU A 4 11.93 -17.29 6.36
N PRO A 5 12.18 -18.29 5.48
CA PRO A 5 12.95 -18.05 4.27
C PRO A 5 12.18 -17.11 3.33
N PHE A 6 12.91 -16.24 2.69
CA PHE A 6 12.42 -15.45 1.55
C PHE A 6 12.00 -16.44 0.45
N PHE A 7 10.70 -16.59 0.24
CA PHE A 7 10.23 -17.23 -0.99
C PHE A 7 10.55 -16.30 -2.16
N GLN A 8 11.59 -16.66 -2.91
CA GLN A 8 11.75 -16.20 -4.27
C GLN A 8 10.60 -16.81 -5.07
N LEU A 9 9.50 -16.07 -5.19
CA LEU A 9 8.46 -16.40 -6.15
C LEU A 9 9.05 -16.20 -7.54
N SER A 10 9.56 -17.29 -8.15
CA SER A 10 9.77 -17.34 -9.58
C SER A 10 8.40 -17.35 -10.23
N TRP A 11 8.06 -16.26 -10.88
CA TRP A 11 6.86 -16.13 -11.68
C TRP A 11 6.94 -17.10 -12.87
N PRO A 12 5.88 -17.86 -13.20
CA PRO A 12 5.84 -18.62 -14.43
C PRO A 12 5.95 -17.65 -15.60
N SER A 13 6.93 -17.88 -16.47
CA SER A 13 7.11 -17.16 -17.72
C SER A 13 5.80 -17.21 -18.53
N ARG A 14 5.39 -16.06 -19.06
CA ARG A 14 4.27 -15.94 -19.99
C ARG A 14 4.40 -17.02 -21.08
N GLN A 15 3.56 -18.05 -21.02
CA GLN A 15 3.31 -18.90 -22.16
C GLN A 15 2.15 -18.33 -22.97
N GLU A 16 2.42 -18.29 -24.23
CA GLU A 16 1.69 -17.81 -25.38
C GLU A 16 0.19 -18.11 -25.43
N GLY A 17 -0.57 -17.12 -25.92
CA GLY A 17 -1.68 -17.42 -26.82
C GLY A 17 -3.07 -17.52 -26.19
N PHE A 18 -3.62 -16.42 -25.64
CA PHE A 18 -5.07 -16.33 -25.55
C PHE A 18 -5.64 -15.72 -26.84
N ARG A 19 -6.24 -16.59 -27.65
CA ARG A 19 -7.03 -16.21 -28.84
C ARG A 19 -8.22 -15.37 -28.39
N HIS A 20 -8.28 -14.18 -28.89
CA HIS A 20 -9.44 -13.30 -28.82
C HIS A 20 -10.67 -13.99 -29.44
N ASN A 21 -11.59 -14.42 -28.60
CA ASN A 21 -12.88 -14.91 -29.06
C ASN A 21 -13.88 -13.77 -28.88
N SER A 22 -14.27 -13.19 -30.01
CA SER A 22 -15.30 -12.16 -30.11
C SER A 22 -16.63 -12.66 -29.54
N ARG A 23 -17.03 -12.13 -28.38
CA ARG A 23 -18.39 -12.25 -27.85
C ARG A 23 -19.06 -10.90 -27.75
N MET A 24 -19.99 -10.75 -28.68
CA MET A 24 -21.19 -9.92 -28.68
C MET A 24 -21.32 -8.74 -27.71
N HIS A 25 -21.62 -7.61 -28.29
CA HIS A 25 -22.19 -6.39 -27.71
C HIS A 25 -23.37 -6.69 -26.79
N VAL A 26 -23.09 -6.89 -25.50
CA VAL A 26 -24.07 -6.63 -24.45
C VAL A 26 -23.89 -5.16 -24.06
N LYS A 27 -24.95 -4.39 -24.20
CA LYS A 27 -25.01 -2.94 -23.90
C LYS A 27 -24.28 -2.62 -22.60
N SER A 28 -23.22 -1.82 -22.69
CA SER A 28 -22.42 -1.32 -21.57
C SER A 28 -23.20 -0.27 -20.78
N MET A 29 -24.19 -0.65 -20.00
CA MET A 29 -25.00 0.32 -19.27
C MET A 29 -24.53 0.62 -17.85
N ASN A 30 -23.42 0.03 -17.34
CA ASN A 30 -23.00 0.31 -15.95
C ASN A 30 -21.48 0.14 -15.71
N ARG A 31 -20.63 0.45 -16.68
CA ARG A 31 -19.19 0.46 -16.40
C ARG A 31 -18.79 1.83 -15.86
N ILE A 32 -18.27 1.88 -14.64
CA ILE A 32 -17.68 3.09 -14.06
C ILE A 32 -16.31 3.32 -14.70
N ASP A 33 -16.10 4.53 -15.21
CA ASP A 33 -14.77 4.93 -15.67
C ASP A 33 -13.84 5.13 -14.48
N ILE A 34 -12.75 4.36 -14.46
CA ILE A 34 -11.71 4.43 -13.41
C ILE A 34 -11.10 5.84 -13.30
N ASN A 35 -11.06 6.61 -14.39
CA ASN A 35 -10.52 7.96 -14.36
C ASN A 35 -11.43 8.93 -13.59
N SER A 36 -12.75 8.71 -13.64
CA SER A 36 -13.69 9.44 -12.79
C SER A 36 -13.44 9.19 -11.31
N LEU A 37 -13.15 7.93 -10.95
CA LEU A 37 -12.81 7.56 -9.57
C LEU A 37 -11.44 8.11 -9.14
N ARG A 38 -10.44 8.07 -10.02
CA ARG A 38 -9.12 8.69 -9.79
C ARG A 38 -9.26 10.18 -9.50
N LYS A 39 -9.96 10.90 -10.39
CA LYS A 39 -10.20 12.33 -10.22
C LYS A 39 -10.92 12.65 -8.90
N PHE A 40 -11.95 11.86 -8.57
CA PHE A 40 -12.65 11.99 -7.29
C PHE A 40 -11.70 11.84 -6.10
N ALA A 41 -10.84 10.79 -6.09
CA ALA A 41 -9.89 10.57 -5.01
C ALA A 41 -8.83 11.69 -4.93
N GLU A 42 -8.36 12.20 -6.07
CA GLU A 42 -7.40 13.31 -6.14
C GLU A 42 -8.00 14.59 -5.55
N GLU A 43 -9.20 14.97 -5.96
CA GLU A 43 -9.92 16.14 -5.45
C GLU A 43 -10.22 16.00 -3.95
N TYR A 44 -10.62 14.82 -3.50
CA TYR A 44 -10.87 14.54 -2.09
C TYR A 44 -9.61 14.76 -1.25
N VAL A 45 -8.49 14.13 -1.60
CA VAL A 45 -7.22 14.26 -0.87
C VAL A 45 -6.70 15.70 -0.93
N ALA A 46 -6.85 16.39 -2.05
CA ALA A 46 -6.42 17.78 -2.20
C ALA A 46 -7.22 18.76 -1.31
N SER A 47 -8.49 18.48 -1.03
CA SER A 47 -9.35 19.32 -0.19
C SER A 47 -9.13 19.14 1.31
N GLU A 48 -8.59 17.99 1.73
CA GLU A 48 -8.48 17.60 3.14
C GLU A 48 -7.63 18.55 4.01
N PRO A 49 -6.46 19.07 3.56
CA PRO A 49 -5.68 19.98 4.37
C PRO A 49 -6.49 21.22 4.79
N ALA A 50 -7.23 21.82 3.88
CA ALA A 50 -8.08 22.99 4.17
C ALA A 50 -9.24 22.62 5.10
N ARG A 51 -9.89 21.46 4.89
CA ARG A 51 -10.97 20.95 5.74
C ARG A 51 -10.50 20.67 7.17
N MET A 52 -9.28 20.21 7.34
CA MET A 52 -8.69 19.91 8.64
C MET A 52 -8.00 21.12 9.29
N GLY A 53 -7.82 22.22 8.58
CA GLY A 53 -7.08 23.39 9.07
C GLY A 53 -5.58 23.12 9.26
N ILE A 54 -4.96 22.28 8.41
CA ILE A 54 -3.56 21.88 8.48
C ILE A 54 -2.86 22.12 7.14
N GLU A 55 -1.52 22.13 7.13
CA GLU A 55 -0.77 22.21 5.88
C GLU A 55 -0.86 20.95 5.02
N GLY A 56 -1.22 19.82 5.63
CA GLY A 56 -1.28 18.50 5.02
C GLY A 56 0.10 17.92 4.67
N PHE A 57 0.17 16.58 4.71
CA PHE A 57 1.40 15.83 4.49
C PHE A 57 1.42 15.11 3.14
N TRP A 58 0.39 15.26 2.31
CA TRP A 58 0.08 14.38 1.19
C TRP A 58 0.36 15.02 -0.16
N GLN A 59 0.71 14.16 -1.10
CA GLN A 59 0.73 14.44 -2.53
C GLN A 59 -0.49 13.79 -3.20
N THR A 60 -0.66 13.99 -4.50
CA THR A 60 -1.71 13.36 -5.33
C THR A 60 -1.71 11.84 -5.13
N PRO A 61 -2.83 11.23 -4.76
CA PRO A 61 -2.92 9.78 -4.58
C PRO A 61 -2.80 9.04 -5.90
N LEU A 62 -2.31 7.79 -5.83
CA LEU A 62 -2.44 6.83 -6.91
C LEU A 62 -3.64 5.92 -6.62
N LEU A 63 -4.38 5.53 -7.66
CA LEU A 63 -5.49 4.59 -7.54
C LEU A 63 -5.50 3.63 -8.72
N VAL A 64 -5.65 2.34 -8.41
CA VAL A 64 -5.80 1.24 -9.36
C VAL A 64 -7.01 0.38 -9.01
N SER A 65 -7.48 -0.38 -9.97
CA SER A 65 -8.42 -1.49 -9.75
C SER A 65 -7.91 -2.77 -10.39
N ALA A 66 -8.34 -3.89 -9.84
CA ALA A 66 -8.15 -5.21 -10.42
C ALA A 66 -9.45 -6.01 -10.32
N LEU A 67 -9.79 -6.76 -11.36
CA LEU A 67 -10.85 -7.75 -11.30
C LEU A 67 -10.48 -8.84 -10.30
N ILE A 68 -11.46 -9.32 -9.56
CA ILE A 68 -11.27 -10.44 -8.63
C ILE A 68 -11.27 -11.73 -9.44
N ASP A 69 -10.12 -12.36 -9.54
CA ASP A 69 -9.88 -13.63 -10.23
C ASP A 69 -8.87 -14.48 -9.42
N GLU A 70 -8.36 -15.58 -10.00
CA GLU A 70 -7.43 -16.51 -9.37
C GLU A 70 -6.14 -15.86 -8.85
N ARG A 71 -5.81 -14.65 -9.23
CA ARG A 71 -4.65 -13.91 -8.64
C ARG A 71 -4.80 -13.69 -7.15
N PHE A 72 -6.03 -13.60 -6.65
CA PHE A 72 -6.28 -13.36 -5.23
C PHE A 72 -6.30 -14.64 -4.40
N ASP A 73 -6.38 -15.83 -5.01
CA ASP A 73 -6.35 -17.13 -4.34
C ASP A 73 -5.01 -17.41 -3.64
N ILE A 74 -3.93 -16.73 -4.08
CA ILE A 74 -2.60 -16.87 -3.48
C ILE A 74 -2.39 -16.01 -2.22
N LEU A 75 -3.37 -15.19 -1.82
CA LEU A 75 -3.24 -14.32 -0.64
C LEU A 75 -2.86 -15.07 0.65
N PRO A 76 -3.44 -16.24 0.97
CA PRO A 76 -3.02 -17.03 2.12
C PRO A 76 -1.53 -17.42 2.08
N GLN A 77 -0.98 -17.63 0.90
CA GLN A 77 0.42 -18.07 0.71
C GLN A 77 1.42 -16.91 0.81
N ILE A 78 1.08 -15.73 0.27
CA ILE A 78 2.00 -14.60 0.15
C ILE A 78 1.88 -13.59 1.29
N ALA A 79 0.75 -13.57 2.00
CA ALA A 79 0.48 -12.62 3.07
C ALA A 79 0.43 -13.31 4.43
N PHE A 80 -0.59 -14.13 4.64
CA PHE A 80 -0.87 -14.83 5.90
C PHE A 80 -1.93 -15.90 5.61
N ASP A 81 -1.80 -17.09 6.17
CA ASP A 81 -2.68 -18.25 5.92
C ASP A 81 -4.17 -17.99 6.19
N GLU A 82 -4.50 -17.09 7.14
CA GLU A 82 -5.87 -16.63 7.40
C GLU A 82 -6.23 -15.31 6.68
N HIS A 83 -5.48 -14.91 5.65
CA HIS A 83 -5.83 -13.70 4.89
C HIS A 83 -7.16 -13.89 4.17
N LEU A 84 -8.09 -12.96 4.36
CA LEU A 84 -9.41 -13.00 3.74
C LEU A 84 -9.30 -12.86 2.22
N HIS A 85 -10.04 -13.70 1.50
CA HIS A 85 -10.27 -13.48 0.08
C HIS A 85 -11.25 -12.30 -0.11
N PRO A 86 -11.12 -11.50 -1.19
CA PRO A 86 -12.01 -10.37 -1.45
C PRO A 86 -13.52 -10.70 -1.39
N HIS A 87 -13.92 -11.89 -1.81
CA HIS A 87 -15.31 -12.35 -1.72
C HIS A 87 -15.79 -12.67 -0.29
N GLU A 88 -14.88 -12.86 0.67
CA GLU A 88 -15.28 -13.01 2.09
C GLU A 88 -15.67 -11.65 2.68
N LEU A 89 -15.11 -10.54 2.17
CA LEU A 89 -15.51 -9.20 2.59
C LEU A 89 -16.81 -8.75 1.93
N LEU A 90 -17.01 -9.08 0.65
CA LEU A 90 -18.23 -8.82 -0.11
C LEU A 90 -18.42 -9.93 -1.14
N PRO A 91 -19.35 -10.89 -0.92
CA PRO A 91 -19.53 -12.07 -1.80
C PRO A 91 -19.82 -11.72 -3.27
N THR A 92 -20.44 -10.58 -3.52
CA THR A 92 -20.81 -10.09 -4.87
C THR A 92 -19.78 -9.15 -5.48
N ALA A 93 -18.64 -8.97 -4.83
CA ALA A 93 -17.58 -8.08 -5.34
C ALA A 93 -17.04 -8.56 -6.70
N LYS A 94 -16.78 -7.60 -7.59
CA LYS A 94 -16.16 -7.83 -8.90
C LYS A 94 -14.76 -7.23 -8.99
N SER A 95 -14.50 -6.15 -8.25
CA SER A 95 -13.22 -5.47 -8.29
C SER A 95 -12.68 -5.17 -6.89
N VAL A 96 -11.36 -5.26 -6.77
CA VAL A 96 -10.60 -4.66 -5.68
C VAL A 96 -10.15 -3.28 -6.16
N VAL A 97 -10.37 -2.26 -5.33
CA VAL A 97 -9.81 -0.91 -5.52
C VAL A 97 -8.73 -0.69 -4.48
N VAL A 98 -7.57 -0.25 -4.93
CA VAL A 98 -6.44 0.05 -4.05
C VAL A 98 -5.93 1.45 -4.36
N PHE A 99 -5.62 2.20 -3.31
CA PHE A 99 -5.03 3.52 -3.45
C PHE A 99 -3.84 3.71 -2.53
N PHE A 100 -2.91 4.57 -2.95
CA PHE A 100 -1.72 4.96 -2.22
C PHE A 100 -1.69 6.47 -2.07
N ILE A 101 -1.53 6.95 -0.84
CA ILE A 101 -1.42 8.38 -0.50
C ILE A 101 0.05 8.67 -0.19
N PRO A 102 0.80 9.25 -1.15
CA PRO A 102 2.22 9.53 -0.96
C PRO A 102 2.42 10.73 -0.05
N PHE A 103 3.51 10.70 0.72
CA PHE A 103 3.93 11.80 1.58
C PHE A 103 4.75 12.85 0.83
N LYS A 104 4.63 14.12 1.25
CA LYS A 104 5.48 15.23 0.78
C LYS A 104 6.94 14.97 1.12
N ARG A 105 7.84 15.45 0.25
CA ARG A 105 9.29 15.27 0.40
C ARG A 105 9.83 15.88 1.67
N GLU A 106 9.27 16.99 2.12
CA GLU A 106 9.69 17.75 3.31
C GLU A 106 9.54 16.89 4.56
N LEU A 107 8.39 16.22 4.73
CA LEU A 107 8.15 15.28 5.82
C LEU A 107 9.18 14.14 5.82
N VAL A 108 9.45 13.57 4.64
CA VAL A 108 10.40 12.44 4.52
C VAL A 108 11.83 12.89 4.82
N LYS A 109 12.23 14.10 4.39
CA LYS A 109 13.53 14.70 4.73
C LYS A 109 13.66 14.97 6.23
N GLU A 110 12.61 15.47 6.86
CA GLU A 110 12.57 15.65 8.31
C GLU A 110 12.73 14.32 9.04
N ASN A 111 11.97 13.29 8.62
CA ASN A 111 12.03 11.97 9.23
C ASN A 111 13.37 11.24 9.02
N LYS A 112 14.23 11.67 8.09
CA LYS A 112 15.56 11.08 7.90
C LYS A 112 16.51 11.39 9.05
N LYS A 113 16.35 12.54 9.71
CA LYS A 113 17.26 13.03 10.75
C LYS A 113 17.19 12.12 12.00
N GLY A 114 18.35 11.81 12.59
CA GLY A 114 18.48 11.00 13.79
C GLY A 114 18.00 9.54 13.60
N ASP A 115 17.95 8.81 14.69
CA ASP A 115 17.55 7.40 14.76
C ASP A 115 16.06 7.19 15.07
N ARG A 116 15.38 8.22 15.58
CA ARG A 116 13.94 8.21 15.89
C ARG A 116 13.14 8.98 14.85
N PRO A 117 11.85 8.62 14.64
CA PRO A 117 10.98 9.37 13.73
C PRO A 117 10.81 10.82 14.22
N CYS A 118 10.60 11.77 13.30
CA CYS A 118 10.24 13.13 13.70
C CYS A 118 8.78 13.21 14.19
N ARG A 119 8.46 14.26 14.92
CA ARG A 119 7.10 14.50 15.44
C ARG A 119 6.05 14.50 14.33
N ASN A 120 6.34 15.19 13.22
CA ASN A 120 5.45 15.28 12.07
C ASN A 120 5.19 13.93 11.40
N TRP A 121 6.11 12.96 11.51
CA TRP A 121 5.89 11.60 11.01
C TRP A 121 4.81 10.87 11.80
N GLY A 122 4.76 11.05 13.13
CA GLY A 122 3.69 10.54 13.99
C GLY A 122 2.34 11.19 13.69
N LEU A 123 2.31 12.51 13.51
CA LEU A 123 1.11 13.24 13.10
C LEU A 123 0.61 12.77 11.73
N ALA A 124 1.51 12.66 10.76
CA ALA A 124 1.16 12.14 9.43
C ALA A 124 0.61 10.71 9.48
N TYR A 125 1.16 9.85 10.36
CA TYR A 125 0.61 8.51 10.58
C TYR A 125 -0.87 8.56 11.01
N VAL A 126 -1.19 9.35 12.03
CA VAL A 126 -2.56 9.46 12.57
C VAL A 126 -3.51 10.06 11.55
N GLN A 127 -3.14 11.22 10.99
CA GLN A 127 -3.98 11.95 10.04
C GLN A 127 -4.21 11.18 8.74
N THR A 128 -3.20 10.42 8.27
CA THR A 128 -3.37 9.64 7.04
C THR A 128 -4.23 8.41 7.26
N ASN A 129 -4.20 7.78 8.44
CA ASN A 129 -5.12 6.68 8.73
C ASN A 129 -6.57 7.16 8.74
N ASP A 130 -6.81 8.32 9.35
CA ASP A 130 -8.12 8.94 9.36
C ASP A 130 -8.57 9.34 7.94
N LEU A 131 -7.67 9.95 7.15
CA LEU A 131 -7.93 10.26 5.75
C LEU A 131 -8.27 9.01 4.91
N ILE A 132 -7.54 7.88 5.09
CA ILE A 132 -7.82 6.63 4.39
C ILE A 132 -9.22 6.12 4.73
N ASN A 133 -9.62 6.14 6.00
CA ASN A 133 -10.94 5.70 6.41
C ASN A 133 -12.04 6.58 5.78
N ARG A 134 -11.88 7.90 5.81
CA ARG A 134 -12.85 8.82 5.21
C ARG A 134 -12.89 8.73 3.69
N LEU A 135 -11.73 8.61 3.03
CA LEU A 135 -11.67 8.42 1.57
C LEU A 135 -12.35 7.10 1.17
N SER A 136 -12.13 6.03 1.94
CA SER A 136 -12.79 4.74 1.68
C SER A 136 -14.31 4.85 1.79
N GLN A 137 -14.83 5.56 2.80
CA GLN A 137 -16.26 5.85 2.94
C GLN A 137 -16.79 6.71 1.79
N ALA A 138 -16.06 7.75 1.41
CA ALA A 138 -16.46 8.61 0.29
C ALA A 138 -16.46 7.85 -1.05
N ILE A 139 -15.55 6.91 -1.26
CA ILE A 139 -15.55 6.02 -2.43
C ILE A 139 -16.72 5.03 -2.36
N GLU A 140 -17.06 4.50 -1.18
CA GLU A 140 -18.26 3.68 -1.00
C GLU A 140 -19.52 4.46 -1.37
N GLU A 141 -19.68 5.70 -0.90
CA GLU A 141 -20.81 6.59 -1.25
C GLU A 141 -20.85 6.87 -2.77
N PHE A 142 -19.68 7.08 -3.39
CA PHE A 142 -19.57 7.24 -4.84
C PHE A 142 -20.10 6.03 -5.60
N PHE A 143 -19.84 4.82 -5.14
CA PHE A 143 -20.37 3.58 -5.72
C PHE A 143 -21.84 3.37 -5.39
N ALA A 144 -22.25 3.64 -4.15
CA ALA A 144 -23.64 3.53 -3.70
C ALA A 144 -24.57 4.44 -4.51
N GLY A 145 -24.14 5.68 -4.80
CA GLY A 145 -24.86 6.61 -5.68
C GLY A 145 -25.04 6.11 -7.13
N LYS A 146 -24.31 5.06 -7.52
CA LYS A 146 -24.42 4.38 -8.82
C LYS A 146 -25.06 2.98 -8.72
N GLY A 147 -25.55 2.60 -7.54
CA GLY A 147 -26.25 1.35 -7.29
C GLY A 147 -25.34 0.14 -7.00
N PHE A 148 -24.06 0.37 -6.68
CA PHE A 148 -23.10 -0.71 -6.33
C PHE A 148 -22.79 -0.72 -4.84
N LYS A 149 -22.74 -1.90 -4.25
CA LYS A 149 -22.26 -2.11 -2.88
C LYS A 149 -20.74 -2.13 -2.84
N SER A 150 -20.19 -1.84 -1.65
CA SER A 150 -18.77 -1.94 -1.36
C SER A 150 -18.55 -2.62 -0.02
N GLY A 151 -17.36 -3.22 0.17
CA GLY A 151 -16.89 -3.76 1.43
C GLY A 151 -15.62 -3.00 1.86
N LEU A 152 -15.61 -2.47 3.08
CA LEU A 152 -14.54 -1.66 3.63
C LEU A 152 -13.79 -2.40 4.75
N THR A 153 -12.52 -2.04 4.93
CA THR A 153 -11.72 -2.44 6.07
C THR A 153 -11.00 -1.22 6.66
N PRO A 154 -10.70 -1.21 7.98
CA PRO A 154 -9.94 -0.13 8.59
C PRO A 154 -8.55 0.05 7.96
N ALA A 155 -8.07 1.28 7.90
CA ALA A 155 -6.75 1.62 7.38
C ALA A 155 -5.59 0.96 8.15
N THR A 156 -5.82 0.60 9.41
CA THR A 156 -4.82 0.00 10.30
C THR A 156 -5.50 -0.66 11.51
N HIS A 157 -4.70 -1.34 12.38
CA HIS A 157 -5.18 -2.05 13.57
C HIS A 157 -6.21 -3.15 13.30
N ASN A 158 -6.09 -3.78 12.14
CA ASN A 158 -6.81 -4.96 11.72
C ASN A 158 -5.90 -6.21 11.74
N PHE A 159 -4.90 -6.21 12.60
CA PHE A 159 -3.90 -7.28 12.73
C PHE A 159 -3.88 -7.83 14.15
N ASP A 160 -3.48 -9.07 14.27
CA ASP A 160 -3.20 -9.75 15.52
C ASP A 160 -1.84 -9.27 16.06
N GLU A 161 -1.80 -8.74 17.30
CA GLU A 161 -0.60 -8.17 17.89
C GLU A 161 0.41 -9.24 18.35
N ASP A 162 -0.03 -10.48 18.59
CA ASP A 162 0.86 -11.58 19.02
C ASP A 162 1.69 -12.11 17.86
N ILE A 163 1.08 -12.25 16.68
CA ILE A 163 1.73 -12.74 15.46
C ILE A 163 2.11 -11.65 14.47
N LEU A 164 1.65 -10.42 14.67
CA LEU A 164 1.89 -9.24 13.82
C LEU A 164 1.44 -9.44 12.37
N MET A 165 0.33 -10.15 12.18
CA MET A 165 -0.26 -10.46 10.87
C MET A 165 -1.68 -9.94 10.78
N ALA A 166 -2.04 -9.45 9.60
CA ALA A 166 -3.36 -8.90 9.32
C ALA A 166 -4.16 -9.84 8.42
N ARG A 167 -5.41 -10.09 8.75
CA ARG A 167 -6.35 -10.83 7.88
C ARG A 167 -6.75 -10.05 6.63
N TRP A 168 -6.40 -8.77 6.54
CA TRP A 168 -6.57 -7.94 5.35
C TRP A 168 -5.36 -7.04 5.15
N SER A 169 -4.54 -7.37 4.17
CA SER A 169 -3.29 -6.64 3.91
C SER A 169 -3.38 -5.77 2.65
N HIS A 170 -3.60 -4.48 2.85
CA HIS A 170 -3.60 -3.50 1.74
C HIS A 170 -2.36 -3.60 0.84
N LYS A 171 -1.18 -3.98 1.39
CA LYS A 171 0.06 -4.12 0.62
C LYS A 171 0.01 -5.28 -0.38
N HIS A 172 -0.51 -6.43 0.04
CA HIS A 172 -0.60 -7.60 -0.83
C HIS A 172 -1.66 -7.41 -1.91
N LEU A 173 -2.81 -6.82 -1.56
CA LEU A 173 -3.81 -6.43 -2.54
C LEU A 173 -3.26 -5.42 -3.56
N ALA A 174 -2.49 -4.43 -3.09
CA ALA A 174 -1.83 -3.45 -3.94
C ALA A 174 -0.79 -4.09 -4.89
N HIS A 175 -0.08 -5.12 -4.41
CA HIS A 175 0.85 -5.90 -5.24
C HIS A 175 0.11 -6.66 -6.34
N LEU A 176 -0.96 -7.38 -6.00
CA LEU A 176 -1.77 -8.15 -6.97
C LEU A 176 -2.50 -7.24 -7.96
N ALA A 177 -2.91 -6.05 -7.55
CA ALA A 177 -3.51 -5.03 -8.43
C ALA A 177 -2.48 -4.24 -9.26
N ASN A 178 -1.20 -4.62 -9.23
CA ASN A 178 -0.11 -3.94 -9.95
C ASN A 178 0.00 -2.43 -9.66
N LEU A 179 -0.22 -2.03 -8.40
CA LEU A 179 0.09 -0.69 -7.92
C LEU A 179 1.59 -0.53 -7.64
N GLY A 180 2.27 -1.62 -7.30
CA GLY A 180 3.69 -1.61 -6.99
C GLY A 180 4.28 -3.00 -6.73
N ARG A 181 5.55 -3.04 -6.32
CA ARG A 181 6.30 -4.26 -5.95
C ARG A 181 6.94 -4.10 -4.58
N PHE A 182 7.07 -5.20 -3.86
CA PHE A 182 7.69 -5.20 -2.53
C PHE A 182 9.20 -4.92 -2.60
N GLY A 183 9.65 -3.94 -1.81
CA GLY A 183 11.08 -3.76 -1.54
C GLY A 183 11.60 -4.68 -0.44
N THR A 184 12.92 -4.78 -0.28
CA THR A 184 13.60 -5.49 0.83
C THR A 184 13.16 -4.96 2.21
N HIS A 185 12.71 -3.73 2.31
CA HIS A 185 12.12 -3.14 3.52
C HIS A 185 10.65 -3.51 3.76
N HIS A 186 10.08 -4.45 3.02
CA HIS A 186 8.68 -4.91 3.12
C HIS A 186 7.61 -3.82 2.93
N MET A 187 7.99 -2.65 2.39
CA MET A 187 7.05 -1.65 1.89
C MET A 187 6.84 -1.83 0.39
N LEU A 188 5.69 -1.42 -0.11
CA LEU A 188 5.39 -1.43 -1.54
C LEU A 188 6.07 -0.22 -2.21
N ILE A 189 6.79 -0.45 -3.30
CA ILE A 189 7.39 0.58 -4.14
C ILE A 189 6.46 0.79 -5.34
N THR A 190 5.80 1.94 -5.37
CA THR A 190 4.91 2.39 -6.43
C THR A 190 5.69 3.21 -7.48
N PRO A 191 5.10 3.64 -8.60
CA PRO A 191 5.75 4.57 -9.53
C PRO A 191 6.26 5.86 -8.86
N VAL A 192 5.58 6.34 -7.80
CA VAL A 192 5.98 7.53 -7.02
C VAL A 192 6.72 7.18 -5.72
N GLY A 193 7.19 5.95 -5.58
CA GLY A 193 8.00 5.46 -4.47
C GLY A 193 7.22 4.78 -3.37
N CYS A 194 7.87 4.61 -2.20
CA CYS A 194 7.34 3.82 -1.09
C CYS A 194 6.93 4.64 0.15
N THR A 195 7.13 5.95 0.14
CA THR A 195 6.81 6.81 1.30
C THR A 195 5.37 7.30 1.23
N GLY A 196 4.50 6.65 1.94
CA GLY A 196 3.07 6.92 1.98
C GLY A 196 2.30 5.79 2.69
N ARG A 197 0.99 5.77 2.52
CA ARG A 197 0.13 4.74 3.10
C ARG A 197 -0.88 4.24 2.08
N LEU A 198 -1.33 3.01 2.28
CA LEU A 198 -2.26 2.30 1.41
C LEU A 198 -3.63 2.18 2.06
N GLY A 199 -4.67 2.26 1.24
CA GLY A 199 -6.01 1.82 1.54
C GLY A 199 -6.55 0.93 0.44
N SER A 200 -7.55 0.11 0.72
CA SER A 200 -8.24 -0.71 -0.27
C SER A 200 -9.66 -1.01 0.17
N LEU A 201 -10.49 -1.29 -0.80
CA LEU A 201 -11.87 -1.73 -0.64
C LEU A 201 -12.24 -2.67 -1.78
N VAL A 202 -13.36 -3.36 -1.64
CA VAL A 202 -13.96 -4.17 -2.70
C VAL A 202 -15.30 -3.59 -3.13
N THR A 203 -15.73 -3.84 -4.38
CA THR A 203 -16.99 -3.32 -4.90
C THR A 203 -17.62 -4.25 -5.93
N GLU A 204 -18.96 -4.19 -6.05
CA GLU A 204 -19.72 -4.86 -7.12
C GLU A 204 -19.50 -4.22 -8.50
N ALA A 205 -18.95 -3.01 -8.56
CA ALA A 205 -18.65 -2.35 -9.83
C ALA A 205 -17.56 -3.11 -10.59
N ASP A 206 -17.79 -3.34 -11.88
CA ASP A 206 -16.76 -3.83 -12.80
C ASP A 206 -15.93 -2.65 -13.29
N LEU A 207 -14.73 -2.51 -12.73
CA LEU A 207 -13.78 -1.46 -13.07
C LEU A 207 -12.70 -1.93 -14.05
N GLY A 208 -12.60 -3.23 -14.29
CA GLY A 208 -11.52 -3.85 -15.04
C GLY A 208 -10.17 -3.79 -14.35
N ASP A 209 -9.14 -4.26 -15.03
CA ASP A 209 -7.74 -4.13 -14.60
C ASP A 209 -7.17 -2.79 -15.05
N ASN A 210 -6.62 -2.05 -14.10
CA ASN A 210 -6.02 -0.73 -14.33
C ASN A 210 -4.66 -0.62 -13.64
N PRO A 211 -3.65 -1.39 -14.04
CA PRO A 211 -2.33 -1.40 -13.42
C PRO A 211 -1.58 -0.08 -13.66
N LEU A 212 -0.70 0.29 -12.73
CA LEU A 212 0.26 1.39 -12.90
C LEU A 212 1.69 0.90 -13.10
N ILE A 213 2.00 -0.34 -12.71
CA ILE A 213 3.34 -0.91 -12.83
C ILE A 213 3.28 -2.25 -13.57
N GLU A 214 4.16 -2.40 -14.55
CA GLU A 214 4.27 -3.62 -15.35
C GLU A 214 5.63 -4.32 -15.17
N THR A 215 6.51 -3.75 -14.34
CA THR A 215 7.82 -4.32 -14.05
C THR A 215 7.72 -5.46 -13.03
N ASP A 216 8.54 -6.51 -13.20
CA ASP A 216 8.59 -7.64 -12.28
C ASP A 216 9.15 -7.23 -10.91
N GLU A 217 10.10 -6.28 -10.90
CA GLU A 217 10.72 -5.77 -9.69
C GLU A 217 10.77 -4.24 -9.68
N ALA A 218 10.74 -3.67 -8.46
CA ALA A 218 10.94 -2.23 -8.24
C ALA A 218 12.08 -1.94 -7.24
N CYS A 219 12.56 -2.95 -6.53
CA CYS A 219 13.68 -2.85 -5.60
C CYS A 219 15.00 -3.13 -6.29
N LEU A 220 15.97 -2.21 -6.22
CA LEU A 220 17.29 -2.42 -6.83
C LEU A 220 17.98 -3.69 -6.34
N LEU A 221 17.94 -3.96 -5.03
CA LEU A 221 18.59 -5.15 -4.47
C LEU A 221 17.95 -6.43 -5.01
N LYS A 222 16.62 -6.53 -5.03
CA LYS A 222 15.89 -7.68 -5.56
C LYS A 222 16.06 -7.84 -7.08
N ALA A 223 16.27 -6.73 -7.80
CA ALA A 223 16.64 -6.73 -9.21
C ALA A 223 18.13 -7.02 -9.48
N GLY A 224 18.87 -7.54 -8.50
CA GLY A 224 20.28 -7.88 -8.63
C GLY A 224 21.24 -6.70 -8.73
N LYS A 225 20.81 -5.48 -8.35
CA LYS A 225 21.65 -4.28 -8.34
C LYS A 225 22.18 -3.99 -6.93
N LYS A 226 23.33 -3.33 -6.82
CA LYS A 226 23.86 -2.91 -5.52
C LYS A 226 22.92 -1.91 -4.84
N CYS A 227 22.46 -2.26 -3.65
CA CYS A 227 21.66 -1.41 -2.77
C CYS A 227 21.83 -1.89 -1.30
N GLY A 228 20.76 -1.99 -0.49
CA GLY A 228 20.82 -2.36 0.94
C GLY A 228 20.70 -1.14 1.86
N LYS A 229 20.44 0.06 1.31
CA LYS A 229 20.34 1.29 2.12
C LYS A 229 19.23 1.27 3.16
N CYS A 230 18.14 0.55 2.92
CA CYS A 230 17.08 0.37 3.90
C CYS A 230 17.50 -0.53 5.07
N ILE A 231 18.34 -1.54 4.80
CA ILE A 231 18.93 -2.42 5.82
C ILE A 231 19.81 -1.59 6.74
N GLN A 232 20.76 -0.83 6.18
CA GLN A 232 21.67 0.04 6.92
C GLN A 232 20.96 1.15 7.71
N ALA A 233 19.77 1.57 7.26
CA ALA A 233 19.00 2.63 7.89
C ALA A 233 18.06 2.13 8.98
N CYS A 234 17.94 0.82 9.19
CA CYS A 234 17.09 0.25 10.23
C CYS A 234 17.76 0.47 11.61
N PRO A 235 17.15 1.23 12.53
CA PRO A 235 17.80 1.55 13.81
C PRO A 235 17.86 0.39 14.79
N VAL A 236 17.28 -0.77 14.45
CA VAL A 236 17.21 -1.97 15.29
C VAL A 236 17.59 -3.24 14.51
N ASP A 237 18.22 -3.09 13.36
CA ASP A 237 18.68 -4.19 12.52
C ASP A 237 17.60 -5.28 12.27
N ALA A 238 16.36 -4.83 12.08
CA ALA A 238 15.22 -5.71 11.81
C ALA A 238 15.19 -6.19 10.36
N LEU A 239 16.00 -5.62 9.46
CA LEU A 239 16.04 -5.95 8.04
C LEU A 239 17.37 -6.58 7.66
N SER A 240 17.30 -7.63 6.85
CA SER A 240 18.45 -8.25 6.19
C SER A 240 18.16 -8.42 4.69
N GLU A 241 19.12 -8.94 3.92
CA GLU A 241 18.87 -9.28 2.51
C GLU A 241 17.87 -10.42 2.36
N THR A 242 17.79 -11.31 3.35
CA THR A 242 17.03 -12.56 3.32
C THR A 242 15.84 -12.60 4.28
N GLY A 243 15.60 -11.52 5.07
CA GLY A 243 14.54 -11.59 6.08
C GLY A 243 14.17 -10.27 6.73
N PHE A 244 13.07 -10.35 7.47
CA PHE A 244 12.53 -9.27 8.29
C PHE A 244 12.11 -9.79 9.66
N GLU A 245 12.76 -9.30 10.70
CA GLU A 245 12.42 -9.59 12.09
C GLU A 245 11.30 -8.65 12.58
N ARG A 246 10.05 -9.06 12.37
CA ARG A 246 8.86 -8.26 12.72
C ARG A 246 8.86 -7.81 14.17
N GLN A 247 9.24 -8.69 15.10
CA GLN A 247 9.24 -8.40 16.54
C GLN A 247 10.24 -7.27 16.90
N LYS A 248 11.44 -7.25 16.31
CA LYS A 248 12.38 -6.13 16.50
C LYS A 248 11.78 -4.80 16.02
N CYS A 249 11.17 -4.82 14.84
CA CYS A 249 10.50 -3.64 14.31
C CYS A 249 9.34 -3.19 15.21
N TRP A 250 8.48 -4.12 15.64
CA TRP A 250 7.34 -3.85 16.51
C TRP A 250 7.76 -3.25 17.85
N ASN A 251 8.78 -3.83 18.49
CA ASN A 251 9.33 -3.29 19.73
C ASN A 251 9.78 -1.83 19.55
N ARG A 252 10.44 -1.52 18.43
CA ARG A 252 10.86 -0.15 18.12
C ARG A 252 9.68 0.80 17.89
N LEU A 253 8.58 0.33 17.30
CA LEU A 253 7.37 1.12 17.13
C LEU A 253 6.73 1.44 18.49
N ASN A 254 6.66 0.47 19.40
CA ASN A 254 6.18 0.64 20.76
C ASN A 254 7.07 1.61 21.55
N GLU A 255 8.40 1.45 21.50
CA GLU A 255 9.33 2.41 22.13
C GLU A 255 9.09 3.85 21.63
N ASN A 256 8.93 4.05 20.33
CA ASN A 256 8.70 5.38 19.77
C ASN A 256 7.38 5.98 20.29
N ARG A 257 6.34 5.16 20.44
CA ARG A 257 5.04 5.57 20.98
C ARG A 257 5.14 6.02 22.44
N ASP A 258 5.91 5.28 23.23
CA ASP A 258 5.91 5.41 24.70
C ASP A 258 6.89 6.48 25.22
N ILE A 259 7.74 7.05 24.36
CA ILE A 259 8.66 8.11 24.75
C ILE A 259 7.89 9.39 25.10
N LEU A 260 8.07 9.84 26.34
CA LEU A 260 7.49 11.07 26.85
C LEU A 260 7.87 12.29 26.00
N GLY A 261 6.87 13.12 25.68
CA GLY A 261 7.04 14.35 24.90
C GLY A 261 7.24 14.13 23.40
N TYR A 262 7.17 12.87 22.93
CA TYR A 262 7.39 12.56 21.51
C TYR A 262 6.09 12.23 20.78
N PHE A 263 5.47 11.09 21.11
CA PHE A 263 4.16 10.66 20.60
C PHE A 263 3.13 10.46 21.73
N SER A 264 3.49 10.76 22.97
CA SER A 264 2.66 10.46 24.14
C SER A 264 1.31 11.20 24.20
N ASP A 265 1.18 12.31 23.47
CA ASP A 265 -0.07 13.06 23.30
C ASP A 265 -0.84 12.68 22.03
N LEU A 266 -0.28 11.78 21.21
CA LEU A 266 -0.97 11.17 20.07
C LEU A 266 -1.77 9.93 20.51
N PRO A 267 -2.72 9.45 19.70
CA PRO A 267 -3.44 8.22 20.00
C PRO A 267 -2.49 7.06 20.34
N LYS A 268 -2.82 6.26 21.34
CA LYS A 268 -1.98 5.15 21.85
C LYS A 268 -1.59 4.12 20.79
N ASN A 269 -2.30 4.08 19.68
CA ASN A 269 -2.02 3.22 18.54
C ASN A 269 -1.11 3.89 17.48
N THR A 270 -0.38 4.94 17.82
CA THR A 270 0.56 5.61 16.91
C THR A 270 1.86 4.81 16.79
N HIS A 271 1.86 3.78 15.96
CA HIS A 271 3.01 2.92 15.70
C HIS A 271 3.76 3.38 14.45
N ALA A 272 4.73 4.27 14.62
CA ALA A 272 5.43 4.91 13.51
C ALA A 272 6.96 4.92 13.68
N CYS A 273 7.69 4.70 12.57
CA CYS A 273 9.15 4.82 12.47
C CYS A 273 9.56 5.36 11.09
N GLY A 274 9.42 4.58 10.01
CA GLY A 274 9.69 5.00 8.62
C GLY A 274 11.16 5.20 8.26
N LYS A 275 12.12 4.88 9.12
CA LYS A 275 13.56 5.09 8.85
C LYS A 275 14.05 4.32 7.64
N CYS A 276 13.60 3.10 7.44
CA CYS A 276 13.95 2.25 6.31
C CYS A 276 13.38 2.74 4.96
N ALA A 277 12.43 3.67 4.96
CA ALA A 277 11.84 4.26 3.75
C ALA A 277 12.28 5.72 3.51
N ALA A 278 12.89 6.39 4.51
CA ALA A 278 13.20 7.81 4.42
C ALA A 278 14.50 8.08 3.64
N LEU A 279 14.39 8.78 2.50
CA LEU A 279 15.48 9.14 1.57
C LEU A 279 16.28 7.95 1.03
N MET A 280 15.58 6.83 0.78
CA MET A 280 16.11 5.69 0.02
C MET A 280 16.00 5.96 -1.49
N PRO A 281 16.69 5.21 -2.36
CA PRO A 281 16.53 5.32 -3.81
C PRO A 281 15.08 5.14 -4.27
N CYS A 282 14.30 4.34 -3.51
CA CYS A 282 12.89 4.03 -3.77
C CYS A 282 11.90 4.90 -2.99
N SER A 283 12.33 5.96 -2.29
CA SER A 283 11.42 6.78 -1.48
C SER A 283 10.37 7.49 -2.31
N PHE A 284 10.74 7.98 -3.51
CA PHE A 284 9.91 8.88 -4.34
C PHE A 284 9.78 8.46 -5.80
N LEU A 285 10.21 7.26 -6.14
CA LEU A 285 10.12 6.71 -7.50
C LEU A 285 10.36 5.20 -7.49
N ASN A 286 10.04 4.53 -8.60
CA ASN A 286 10.51 3.18 -8.88
C ASN A 286 11.92 3.26 -9.48
N PRO A 287 12.98 2.91 -8.72
CA PRO A 287 14.35 3.07 -9.20
C PRO A 287 14.73 2.06 -10.28
N VAL A 288 14.05 0.90 -10.36
CA VAL A 288 14.31 -0.09 -11.42
C VAL A 288 13.74 0.40 -12.74
N ALA A 289 12.49 0.89 -12.76
CA ALA A 289 11.89 1.48 -13.96
C ALA A 289 12.72 2.65 -14.49
N LYS A 290 13.21 3.52 -13.58
CA LYS A 290 14.09 4.63 -13.96
C LYS A 290 15.37 4.16 -14.66
N LEU A 291 16.02 3.08 -14.18
CA LEU A 291 17.23 2.55 -14.82
C LEU A 291 16.95 1.91 -16.18
N SER A 292 15.74 1.37 -16.37
CA SER A 292 15.31 0.75 -17.65
C SER A 292 14.79 1.78 -18.66
N GLY A 293 14.81 3.09 -18.34
CA GLY A 293 14.28 4.15 -19.19
C GLY A 293 12.75 4.16 -19.33
N LEU A 294 12.06 3.36 -18.53
CA LEU A 294 10.61 3.34 -18.44
C LEU A 294 10.14 4.56 -17.61
N LYS A 295 9.15 5.29 -18.14
CA LYS A 295 8.56 6.45 -17.46
C LYS A 295 7.42 6.05 -16.54
#